data_a9b4fe01bf59e845ce05b22aa1159057
#
_entry.id   a9b4fe01bf59e845ce05b22aa1159057
#
_cell.length_a   1.000
_cell.length_b   1.000
_cell.length_c   1.000
_cell.angle_alpha   90.00
_cell.angle_beta   90.00
_cell.angle_gamma   90.00
#
_symmetry.space_group_name_H-M   'P 1'
#
loop_
_entity.id
_entity.type
_entity.pdbx_description
1 polymer ?
#
loop_
_entity_poly.entity_id
_entity_poly.type
_entity_poly.pdbx_seq_one_letter_code
_entity_poly.pdbx_strand_id
1 'polypeptide(L)'
;MTWRKDDPQGSESDKIKWEIVPWTRGLVLDIGCGPHKPFNHFIGVDNRKDTAMFGIEMNPDLTVPDATNLPLFASAAYDSVFSSHLLEHIEDHKAALREWWRLVKPGGYLVLYLPHKSFYPNIGTDGANPDHKHDFLPADIIK
;
A
#
# COMPACT_ATOMS: atom_id res chain seq x y z
N MET A 1 1.61 -17.20 11.27
CA MET A 1 0.42 -16.33 11.45
C MET A 1 -0.78 -17.12 11.00
N THR A 2 -1.65 -17.48 11.91
CA THR A 2 -2.91 -18.14 11.56
C THR A 2 -3.90 -17.08 11.12
N TRP A 3 -4.44 -17.22 9.92
CA TRP A 3 -5.59 -16.46 9.47
C TRP A 3 -6.73 -16.63 10.47
N ARG A 4 -7.15 -15.54 11.08
CA ARG A 4 -8.39 -15.56 11.85
C ARG A 4 -9.53 -15.30 10.88
N LYS A 5 -10.53 -16.19 10.88
CA LYS A 5 -11.75 -16.04 10.07
C LYS A 5 -12.54 -14.76 10.38
N ASP A 6 -12.23 -14.14 11.49
CA ASP A 6 -12.86 -12.94 12.04
C ASP A 6 -12.07 -11.65 11.76
N ASP A 7 -10.90 -11.74 11.10
CA ASP A 7 -10.19 -10.53 10.65
C ASP A 7 -11.00 -9.84 9.55
N PRO A 8 -11.37 -8.56 9.72
CA PRO A 8 -12.09 -7.85 8.68
C PRO A 8 -11.22 -7.72 7.44
N GLN A 9 -11.74 -8.18 6.32
CA GLN A 9 -11.05 -8.11 5.04
C GLN A 9 -10.88 -6.65 4.61
N GLY A 10 -9.75 -6.33 3.98
CA GLY A 10 -9.45 -4.97 3.54
C GLY A 10 -8.90 -4.03 4.62
N SER A 11 -8.63 -4.54 5.83
CA SER A 11 -8.09 -3.76 6.95
C SER A 11 -6.65 -4.17 7.33
N GLU A 12 -5.86 -4.63 6.37
CA GLU A 12 -4.48 -5.08 6.64
C GLU A 12 -3.62 -3.99 7.29
N SER A 13 -3.80 -2.74 6.87
CA SER A 13 -3.08 -1.59 7.44
C SER A 13 -3.36 -1.35 8.92
N ASP A 14 -4.53 -1.76 9.42
CA ASP A 14 -4.86 -1.62 10.84
C ASP A 14 -3.98 -2.51 11.73
N LYS A 15 -3.46 -3.60 11.19
CA LYS A 15 -2.62 -4.55 11.92
C LYS A 15 -1.28 -3.96 12.34
N ILE A 16 -0.78 -2.99 11.59
CA ILE A 16 0.54 -2.38 11.80
C ILE A 16 0.47 -0.88 12.10
N LYS A 17 -0.73 -0.34 12.31
CA LYS A 17 -0.89 1.11 12.40
C LYS A 17 -0.05 1.75 13.51
N TRP A 18 0.16 1.06 14.60
CA TRP A 18 0.96 1.60 15.70
C TRP A 18 2.47 1.51 15.45
N GLU A 19 2.91 0.49 14.72
CA GLU A 19 4.31 0.30 14.33
C GLU A 19 4.78 1.35 13.33
N ILE A 20 3.87 1.85 12.47
CA ILE A 20 4.22 2.85 11.45
C ILE A 20 4.22 4.30 11.98
N VAL A 21 3.69 4.56 13.16
CA VAL A 21 3.60 5.92 13.73
C VAL A 21 4.92 6.69 13.70
N PRO A 22 6.08 6.13 14.09
CA PRO A 22 7.35 6.87 14.07
C PRO A 22 7.76 7.32 12.67
N TRP A 23 7.31 6.61 11.63
CA TRP A 23 7.74 6.76 10.23
C TRP A 23 6.73 7.49 9.35
N THR A 24 5.53 7.78 9.87
CA THR A 24 4.41 8.34 9.13
C THR A 24 3.85 9.60 9.81
N ARG A 25 4.73 10.48 10.26
CA ARG A 25 4.36 11.77 10.86
C ARG A 25 4.20 12.84 9.78
N GLY A 26 3.34 13.82 10.06
CA GLY A 26 3.15 14.96 9.18
C GLY A 26 2.18 14.66 8.03
N LEU A 27 2.51 15.16 6.84
CA LEU A 27 1.71 14.97 5.63
C LEU A 27 2.03 13.62 5.00
N VAL A 28 1.07 12.71 5.02
CA VAL A 28 1.23 11.32 4.57
C VAL A 28 0.29 11.00 3.43
N LEU A 29 0.84 10.45 2.36
CA LEU A 29 0.08 9.90 1.25
C LEU A 29 -0.01 8.38 1.41
N ASP A 30 -1.23 7.83 1.40
CA ASP A 30 -1.51 6.39 1.46
C ASP A 30 -1.93 5.91 0.07
N ILE A 31 -1.02 5.24 -0.63
CA ILE A 31 -1.23 4.78 -2.00
C ILE A 31 -1.78 3.36 -1.99
N GLY A 32 -2.96 3.18 -2.61
CA GLY A 32 -3.72 1.95 -2.55
C GLY A 32 -4.41 1.80 -1.19
N CYS A 33 -5.05 2.87 -0.72
CA CYS A 33 -5.62 2.92 0.62
C CYS A 33 -6.77 1.92 0.86
N GLY A 34 -7.37 1.40 -0.22
CA GLY A 34 -8.52 0.52 -0.07
C GLY A 34 -9.68 1.17 0.68
N PRO A 35 -10.53 0.36 1.33
CA PRO A 35 -11.64 0.89 2.13
C PRO A 35 -11.22 1.48 3.47
N HIS A 36 -10.00 1.21 3.93
CA HIS A 36 -9.50 1.63 5.25
C HIS A 36 -8.11 2.25 5.18
N LYS A 37 -7.99 3.47 5.70
CA LYS A 37 -6.70 4.09 6.03
C LYS A 37 -6.34 3.76 7.47
N PRO A 38 -5.06 3.56 7.81
CA PRO A 38 -4.66 3.32 9.20
C PRO A 38 -4.96 4.53 10.11
N PHE A 39 -4.88 5.74 9.55
CA PHE A 39 -5.22 6.98 10.24
C PHE A 39 -6.02 7.91 9.33
N ASN A 40 -7.00 8.60 9.90
CA ASN A 40 -7.90 9.48 9.14
C ASN A 40 -7.19 10.68 8.50
N HIS A 41 -6.08 11.13 9.07
CA HIS A 41 -5.32 12.27 8.52
C HIS A 41 -4.46 11.90 7.31
N PHE A 42 -4.27 10.62 7.00
CA PHE A 42 -3.60 10.22 5.76
C PHE A 42 -4.46 10.61 4.55
N ILE A 43 -3.80 11.06 3.50
CA ILE A 43 -4.46 11.30 2.22
C ILE A 43 -4.50 9.96 1.47
N GLY A 44 -5.68 9.36 1.37
CA GLY A 44 -5.87 8.08 0.72
C GLY A 44 -6.06 8.22 -0.78
N VAL A 45 -5.33 7.42 -1.54
CA VAL A 45 -5.38 7.38 -3.00
C VAL A 45 -5.63 5.94 -3.44
N ASP A 46 -6.59 5.75 -4.36
CA ASP A 46 -6.89 4.45 -4.95
C ASP A 46 -7.42 4.64 -6.38
N ASN A 47 -7.44 3.57 -7.16
CA ASN A 47 -8.00 3.60 -8.51
C ASN A 47 -9.50 3.32 -8.53
N ARG A 48 -10.09 2.98 -7.40
CA ARG A 48 -11.50 2.62 -7.24
C ARG A 48 -12.23 3.66 -6.42
N LYS A 49 -13.40 4.05 -6.87
CA LYS A 49 -14.33 4.92 -6.18
C LYS A 49 -15.75 4.39 -6.40
N ASP A 50 -16.61 4.59 -5.42
CA ASP A 50 -18.04 4.21 -5.50
C ASP A 50 -18.25 2.72 -5.81
N THR A 51 -17.28 1.87 -5.47
CA THR A 51 -17.36 0.42 -5.55
C THR A 51 -17.23 -0.18 -4.16
N ALA A 52 -17.77 -1.38 -3.98
CA ALA A 52 -17.58 -2.14 -2.75
C ALA A 52 -16.42 -3.13 -2.91
N MET A 53 -15.58 -3.23 -1.89
CA MET A 53 -14.56 -4.24 -1.75
C MET A 53 -14.80 -4.98 -0.44
N PHE A 54 -14.97 -6.30 -0.50
CA PHE A 54 -15.36 -7.11 0.67
C PHE A 54 -16.61 -6.60 1.39
N GLY A 55 -17.59 -6.04 0.65
CA GLY A 55 -18.81 -5.46 1.21
C GLY A 55 -18.64 -4.10 1.85
N ILE A 56 -17.47 -3.48 1.75
CA ILE A 56 -17.16 -2.16 2.29
C ILE A 56 -16.96 -1.18 1.14
N GLU A 57 -17.63 -0.04 1.20
CA GLU A 57 -17.54 0.99 0.17
C GLU A 57 -16.15 1.61 0.13
N MET A 58 -15.60 1.74 -1.08
CA MET A 58 -14.34 2.43 -1.34
C MET A 58 -14.58 3.93 -1.39
N ASN A 59 -13.84 4.67 -0.58
CA ASN A 59 -13.95 6.13 -0.54
C ASN A 59 -12.58 6.80 -0.36
N PRO A 60 -11.69 6.72 -1.39
CA PRO A 60 -10.43 7.42 -1.34
C PRO A 60 -10.63 8.95 -1.37
N ASP A 61 -9.70 9.67 -0.78
CA ASP A 61 -9.69 11.15 -0.87
C ASP A 61 -9.45 11.61 -2.32
N LEU A 62 -8.61 10.88 -3.05
CA LEU A 62 -8.33 11.11 -4.46
C LEU A 62 -8.34 9.79 -5.24
N THR A 63 -8.86 9.83 -6.45
CA THR A 63 -8.85 8.70 -7.38
C THR A 63 -7.76 8.91 -8.42
N VAL A 64 -6.92 7.88 -8.62
CA VAL A 64 -5.85 7.89 -9.64
C VAL A 64 -5.93 6.62 -10.48
N PRO A 65 -5.73 6.70 -11.80
CA PRO A 65 -5.85 5.53 -12.67
C PRO A 65 -4.67 4.57 -12.58
N ASP A 66 -3.48 5.07 -12.22
CA ASP A 66 -2.23 4.31 -12.26
C ASP A 66 -1.31 4.74 -11.12
N ALA A 67 -1.03 3.83 -10.20
CA ALA A 67 -0.14 4.09 -9.07
C ALA A 67 1.34 4.21 -9.47
N THR A 68 1.73 3.79 -10.69
CA THR A 68 3.10 3.91 -11.18
C THR A 68 3.38 5.28 -11.83
N ASN A 69 2.34 6.08 -12.02
CA ASN A 69 2.43 7.38 -12.66
C ASN A 69 1.44 8.37 -12.01
N LEU A 70 1.96 9.26 -11.20
CA LEU A 70 1.21 10.18 -10.36
C LEU A 70 1.54 11.65 -10.69
N PRO A 71 1.27 12.11 -11.93
CA PRO A 71 1.73 13.43 -12.39
C PRO A 71 1.08 14.61 -11.67
N LEU A 72 -0.09 14.41 -11.06
CA LEU A 72 -0.78 15.46 -10.30
C LEU A 72 -0.14 15.74 -8.94
N PHE A 73 0.77 14.88 -8.49
CA PHE A 73 1.43 15.00 -7.19
C PHE A 73 2.83 15.56 -7.37
N ALA A 74 3.12 16.65 -6.66
CA ALA A 74 4.42 17.31 -6.75
C ALA A 74 5.54 16.45 -6.12
N SER A 75 6.73 16.52 -6.70
CA SER A 75 7.92 15.89 -6.12
C SER A 75 8.24 16.48 -4.76
N ALA A 76 8.74 15.67 -3.85
CA ALA A 76 9.15 16.06 -2.50
C ALA A 76 8.05 16.82 -1.74
N ALA A 77 6.79 16.41 -1.92
CA ALA A 77 5.63 17.09 -1.31
C ALA A 77 5.20 16.49 0.02
N TYR A 78 5.55 15.22 0.29
CA TYR A 78 5.04 14.46 1.43
C TYR A 78 6.14 14.13 2.43
N ASP A 79 5.83 14.24 3.72
CA ASP A 79 6.75 13.83 4.80
C ASP A 79 6.98 12.33 4.77
N SER A 80 5.95 11.56 4.40
CA SER A 80 6.07 10.14 4.10
C SER A 80 5.03 9.69 3.09
N VAL A 81 5.35 8.59 2.40
CA VAL A 81 4.43 7.83 1.55
C VAL A 81 4.28 6.45 2.16
N PHE A 82 3.05 6.01 2.35
CA PHE A 82 2.69 4.70 2.89
C PHE A 82 1.95 3.89 1.83
N SER A 83 2.20 2.60 1.79
CA SER A 83 1.43 1.67 0.97
C SER A 83 1.38 0.30 1.63
N SER A 84 0.18 -0.27 1.68
CA SER A 84 -0.09 -1.58 2.27
C SER A 84 -0.73 -2.50 1.26
N HIS A 85 -0.12 -3.67 1.03
CA HIS A 85 -0.68 -4.73 0.19
C HIS A 85 -1.09 -4.26 -1.21
N LEU A 86 -0.28 -3.42 -1.85
CA LEU A 86 -0.48 -2.96 -3.22
C LEU A 86 0.65 -3.36 -4.16
N LEU A 87 1.90 -3.20 -3.74
CA LEU A 87 3.07 -3.35 -4.61
C LEU A 87 3.15 -4.74 -5.26
N GLU A 88 2.72 -5.77 -4.56
CA GLU A 88 2.68 -7.15 -5.04
C GLU A 88 1.72 -7.36 -6.22
N HIS A 89 0.76 -6.45 -6.40
CA HIS A 89 -0.20 -6.47 -7.52
C HIS A 89 0.27 -5.69 -8.73
N ILE A 90 1.34 -4.90 -8.63
CA ILE A 90 1.83 -4.02 -9.70
C ILE A 90 2.88 -4.75 -10.53
N GLU A 91 2.65 -4.88 -11.83
CA GLU A 91 3.56 -5.55 -12.77
C GLU A 91 4.95 -4.91 -12.73
N ASP A 92 5.04 -3.60 -12.99
CA ASP A 92 6.29 -2.85 -12.87
C ASP A 92 6.42 -2.20 -11.49
N HIS A 93 6.73 -3.04 -10.49
CA HIS A 93 6.91 -2.56 -9.13
C HIS A 93 8.07 -1.59 -8.96
N LYS A 94 9.08 -1.67 -9.84
CA LYS A 94 10.22 -0.74 -9.80
C LYS A 94 9.82 0.66 -10.25
N ALA A 95 8.95 0.77 -11.26
CA ALA A 95 8.38 2.06 -11.66
C ALA A 95 7.53 2.65 -10.52
N ALA A 96 6.71 1.84 -9.86
CA ALA A 96 5.94 2.27 -8.71
C ALA A 96 6.86 2.81 -7.60
N LEU A 97 7.89 2.07 -7.23
CA LEU A 97 8.83 2.49 -6.18
C LEU A 97 9.55 3.80 -6.52
N ARG A 98 9.99 3.97 -7.77
CA ARG A 98 10.60 5.24 -8.21
C ARG A 98 9.63 6.40 -8.11
N GLU A 99 8.40 6.21 -8.55
CA GLU A 99 7.36 7.25 -8.49
C GLU A 99 7.00 7.60 -7.04
N TRP A 100 6.81 6.61 -6.18
CA TRP A 100 6.48 6.85 -4.78
C TRP A 100 7.62 7.53 -4.03
N TRP A 101 8.86 7.14 -4.32
CA TRP A 101 10.05 7.78 -3.75
C TRP A 101 10.20 9.24 -4.19
N ARG A 102 9.84 9.56 -5.43
CA ARG A 102 9.83 10.94 -5.95
C ARG A 102 8.99 11.88 -5.09
N LEU A 103 7.89 11.37 -4.53
CA LEU A 103 6.94 12.15 -3.75
C LEU A 103 7.42 12.45 -2.33
N VAL A 104 8.39 11.72 -1.82
CA VAL A 104 8.89 11.85 -0.44
C VAL A 104 9.85 13.02 -0.34
N LYS A 105 9.67 13.87 0.68
CA LYS A 105 10.61 14.96 0.99
C LYS A 105 11.98 14.40 1.41
N PRO A 106 13.08 15.15 1.19
CA PRO A 106 14.38 14.84 1.81
C PRO A 106 14.22 14.62 3.33
N GLY A 107 14.75 13.51 3.84
CA GLY A 107 14.61 13.11 5.23
C GLY A 107 13.29 12.43 5.59
N GLY A 108 12.39 12.27 4.63
CA GLY A 108 11.14 11.54 4.80
C GLY A 108 11.28 10.04 4.59
N TYR A 109 10.16 9.35 4.61
CA TYR A 109 10.13 7.88 4.55
C TYR A 109 9.16 7.36 3.49
N LEU A 110 9.57 6.30 2.82
CA LEU A 110 8.67 5.41 2.07
C LEU A 110 8.46 4.17 2.93
N VAL A 111 7.23 3.96 3.39
CA VAL A 111 6.86 2.88 4.30
C VAL A 111 5.99 1.87 3.57
N LEU A 112 6.45 0.63 3.50
CA LEU A 112 5.78 -0.45 2.80
C LEU A 112 5.39 -1.56 3.76
N TYR A 113 4.14 -2.02 3.64
CA TYR A 113 3.66 -3.23 4.31
C TYR A 113 3.22 -4.24 3.26
N LEU A 114 3.97 -5.33 3.16
CA LEU A 114 3.84 -6.31 2.09
C LEU A 114 3.75 -7.74 2.64
N PRO A 115 3.06 -8.67 1.92
CA PRO A 115 3.16 -10.08 2.21
C PRO A 115 4.61 -10.55 2.07
N HIS A 116 5.11 -11.24 3.09
CA HIS A 116 6.48 -11.77 3.06
C HIS A 116 6.48 -13.15 2.40
N LYS A 117 7.36 -13.35 1.42
CA LYS A 117 7.45 -14.58 0.62
C LYS A 117 7.49 -15.87 1.45
N SER A 118 8.15 -15.86 2.60
CA SER A 118 8.29 -17.05 3.45
C SER A 118 7.07 -17.32 4.34
N PHE A 119 6.14 -16.36 4.47
CA PHE A 119 5.04 -16.43 5.44
C PHE A 119 3.66 -16.25 4.81
N TYR A 120 3.60 -16.05 3.51
CA TYR A 120 2.36 -15.90 2.75
C TYR A 120 2.35 -16.90 1.60
N PRO A 121 1.18 -17.44 1.19
CA PRO A 121 1.11 -18.37 0.06
C PRO A 121 1.68 -17.74 -1.21
N ASN A 122 2.70 -18.40 -1.78
CA ASN A 122 3.37 -17.91 -2.98
C ASN A 122 2.54 -18.12 -4.23
N ILE A 123 2.83 -17.36 -5.27
CA ILE A 123 2.19 -17.47 -6.59
C ILE A 123 2.22 -18.93 -7.07
N GLY A 124 1.06 -19.42 -7.49
CA GLY A 124 0.92 -20.78 -8.00
C GLY A 124 0.74 -21.87 -6.94
N THR A 125 0.69 -21.50 -5.65
CA THR A 125 0.40 -22.45 -4.56
C THR A 125 -1.03 -22.32 -4.05
N ASP A 126 -1.51 -23.34 -3.35
CA ASP A 126 -2.84 -23.33 -2.75
C ASP A 126 -2.99 -22.17 -1.75
N GLY A 127 -4.10 -21.45 -1.84
CA GLY A 127 -4.41 -20.31 -1.00
C GLY A 127 -3.74 -19.00 -1.41
N ALA A 128 -2.94 -18.99 -2.49
CA ALA A 128 -2.36 -17.77 -3.03
C ALA A 128 -3.45 -16.83 -3.60
N ASN A 129 -3.23 -15.54 -3.45
CA ASN A 129 -4.07 -14.56 -4.13
C ASN A 129 -3.74 -14.58 -5.64
N PRO A 130 -4.71 -14.86 -6.53
CA PRO A 130 -4.43 -15.00 -7.96
C PRO A 130 -4.01 -13.69 -8.64
N ASP A 131 -4.25 -12.56 -7.98
CA ASP A 131 -3.90 -11.22 -8.50
C ASP A 131 -2.48 -10.77 -8.12
N HIS A 132 -1.77 -11.52 -7.29
CA HIS A 132 -0.38 -11.24 -6.97
C HIS A 132 0.52 -11.46 -8.20
N LYS A 133 1.38 -10.48 -8.49
CA LYS A 133 2.40 -10.54 -9.55
C LYS A 133 3.78 -10.87 -9.00
N HIS A 134 4.00 -10.63 -7.72
CA HIS A 134 5.29 -10.78 -7.05
C HIS A 134 5.14 -11.41 -5.66
N ASP A 135 6.14 -12.21 -5.31
CA ASP A 135 6.39 -12.67 -3.94
C ASP A 135 7.69 -12.03 -3.45
N PHE A 136 7.60 -11.09 -2.50
CA PHE A 136 8.74 -10.29 -2.07
C PHE A 136 9.44 -10.83 -0.82
N LEU A 137 10.77 -10.72 -0.84
CA LEU A 137 11.62 -10.62 0.34
C LEU A 137 12.07 -9.16 0.50
N PRO A 138 12.43 -8.70 1.70
CA PRO A 138 12.93 -7.32 1.88
C PRO A 138 14.08 -6.95 0.94
N ALA A 139 14.97 -7.89 0.67
CA ALA A 139 16.11 -7.70 -0.24
C ALA A 139 15.70 -7.40 -1.70
N ASP A 140 14.52 -7.80 -2.12
CA ASP A 140 14.03 -7.57 -3.49
C ASP A 140 13.62 -6.11 -3.70
N ILE A 141 13.32 -5.41 -2.61
CA ILE A 141 12.88 -4.00 -2.63
C ILE A 141 14.09 -3.04 -2.60
N ILE A 142 15.17 -3.44 -1.95
CA ILE A 142 16.34 -2.57 -1.66
C ILE A 142 17.34 -2.49 -2.84
N LYS A 143 17.19 -3.33 -3.84
CA LYS A 143 18.11 -3.41 -4.98
C LYS A 143 17.94 -2.28 -5.98
#